data_595300f6cb5f891ef13c549f511142a3
#
_entry.id   595300f6cb5f891ef13c549f511142a3
#
_cell.length_a   1.000
_cell.length_b   1.000
_cell.length_c   1.000
_cell.angle_alpha   90.00
_cell.angle_beta   90.00
_cell.angle_gamma   90.00
#
_symmetry.space_group_name_H-M   'P 1'
#
loop_
_entity.id
_entity.type
_entity.pdbx_description
1 polymer ?
#
loop_
_entity_poly.entity_id
_entity_poly.type
_entity_poly.pdbx_seq_one_letter_code
_entity_poly.pdbx_strand_id
1 'polypeptide(L)'
;MNDIELKDGERINQLFSSDVKIIQNREVFSYSIDSVLLSRFPKLPNRGLIVDLCAGNGAVGLFASTRTKATIVGVEIQERLADMAERSIQLNGLSDRMSMITDDLKNLPHHFPGSKIDIILCNPPYFKVDEHSNLNESPHYLLARHEITTNLDQICQVAQRTLKSNGRLIMVHRPDRFLDIIETMKRFNLAPKRIQFVYPKVHKDANMLLIEAIKDGSRDGLKILPPLFIHEEDGSYTPEIHEIFYGN
;
A
#
# COMPACT_ATOMS: atom_id res chain seq x y z
N MET A 1 -1.17 1.01 -29.64
CA MET A 1 -1.12 1.67 -28.31
C MET A 1 -2.54 2.16 -28.08
N ASN A 2 -3.18 1.74 -27.01
CA ASN A 2 -4.49 2.32 -26.66
C ASN A 2 -4.23 3.76 -26.24
N ASP A 3 -4.70 4.72 -27.02
CA ASP A 3 -4.70 6.13 -26.62
C ASP A 3 -5.65 6.26 -25.42
N ILE A 4 -5.06 6.32 -24.22
CA ILE A 4 -5.82 6.57 -23.01
C ILE A 4 -6.02 8.06 -22.86
N GLU A 5 -7.27 8.48 -22.84
CA GLU A 5 -7.65 9.88 -22.64
C GLU A 5 -7.29 10.33 -21.23
N LEU A 6 -6.52 11.40 -21.11
CA LEU A 6 -6.24 12.06 -19.85
C LEU A 6 -7.32 13.09 -19.55
N LYS A 7 -7.80 13.10 -18.32
CA LYS A 7 -8.75 14.11 -17.81
C LYS A 7 -7.99 15.36 -17.37
N ASP A 8 -8.74 16.42 -17.12
CA ASP A 8 -8.15 17.71 -16.72
C ASP A 8 -7.24 17.60 -15.47
N GLY A 9 -6.08 18.22 -15.56
CA GLY A 9 -5.04 18.18 -14.52
C GLY A 9 -4.28 16.85 -14.39
N GLU A 10 -4.59 15.83 -15.20
CA GLU A 10 -3.90 14.56 -15.19
C GLU A 10 -2.61 14.57 -16.02
N ARG A 11 -1.66 13.76 -15.61
CA ARG A 11 -0.39 13.52 -16.32
C ARG A 11 0.03 12.07 -16.15
N ILE A 12 0.76 11.56 -17.14
CA ILE A 12 1.42 10.26 -17.05
C ILE A 12 2.81 10.46 -16.46
N ASN A 13 3.12 9.73 -15.42
CA ASN A 13 4.47 9.63 -14.85
C ASN A 13 4.97 8.20 -15.05
N GLN A 14 6.28 8.06 -15.27
CA GLN A 14 6.94 6.76 -15.27
C GLN A 14 7.35 6.39 -13.84
N LEU A 15 7.18 5.12 -13.47
CA LEU A 15 7.55 4.60 -12.17
C LEU A 15 9.03 4.18 -12.17
N PHE A 16 9.92 5.10 -11.81
CA PHE A 16 11.38 4.89 -11.70
C PHE A 16 11.97 4.16 -12.93
N SER A 17 12.79 3.11 -12.70
CA SER A 17 13.46 2.34 -13.78
C SER A 17 12.54 1.35 -14.50
N SER A 18 11.30 1.19 -14.06
CA SER A 18 10.35 0.29 -14.72
C SER A 18 9.67 1.01 -15.90
N ASP A 19 9.32 0.28 -16.95
CA ASP A 19 8.50 0.81 -18.04
C ASP A 19 7.05 1.06 -17.64
N VAL A 20 6.73 0.86 -16.35
CA VAL A 20 5.39 1.03 -15.81
C VAL A 20 5.05 2.50 -15.69
N LYS A 21 3.91 2.87 -16.24
CA LYS A 21 3.36 4.23 -16.26
C LYS A 21 2.19 4.33 -15.30
N ILE A 22 2.03 5.50 -14.70
CA ILE A 22 0.93 5.80 -13.78
C ILE A 22 0.31 7.15 -14.09
N ILE A 23 -1.01 7.22 -14.06
CA ILE A 23 -1.75 8.49 -14.17
C ILE A 23 -1.78 9.15 -12.80
N GLN A 24 -1.40 10.41 -12.76
CA GLN A 24 -1.42 11.23 -11.55
C GLN A 24 -2.09 12.56 -11.81
N ASN A 25 -2.64 13.15 -10.74
CA ASN A 25 -3.23 14.49 -10.77
C ASN A 25 -2.75 15.26 -9.53
N ARG A 26 -2.38 16.54 -9.70
CA ARG A 26 -1.86 17.39 -8.62
C ARG A 26 -2.89 17.73 -7.56
N GLU A 27 -4.16 17.70 -7.90
CA GLU A 27 -5.28 18.02 -7.00
C GLU A 27 -5.69 16.86 -6.10
N VAL A 28 -5.25 15.64 -6.41
CA VAL A 28 -5.50 14.44 -5.62
C VAL A 28 -4.19 13.81 -5.17
N PHE A 29 -4.28 12.83 -4.28
CA PHE A 29 -3.12 12.14 -3.74
C PHE A 29 -2.24 11.57 -4.86
N SER A 30 -0.94 11.91 -4.81
CA SER A 30 0.10 11.28 -5.65
C SER A 30 0.82 10.21 -4.84
N TYR A 31 1.30 9.15 -5.52
CA TYR A 31 2.07 8.13 -4.83
C TYR A 31 3.34 8.71 -4.19
N SER A 32 3.74 8.13 -3.08
CA SER A 32 4.95 8.47 -2.33
C SER A 32 5.90 7.27 -2.27
N ILE A 33 7.05 7.47 -1.66
CA ILE A 33 8.04 6.40 -1.40
C ILE A 33 7.43 5.22 -0.63
N ASP A 34 6.43 5.46 0.22
CA ASP A 34 5.70 4.44 0.98
C ASP A 34 5.14 3.34 0.08
N SER A 35 4.55 3.73 -1.06
CA SER A 35 3.98 2.80 -2.04
C SER A 35 5.06 1.88 -2.65
N VAL A 36 6.23 2.44 -2.93
CA VAL A 36 7.37 1.68 -3.47
C VAL A 36 7.86 0.68 -2.43
N LEU A 37 8.14 1.16 -1.22
CA LEU A 37 8.67 0.33 -0.14
C LEU A 37 7.69 -0.77 0.27
N LEU A 38 6.39 -0.44 0.38
CA LEU A 38 5.34 -1.41 0.65
C LEU A 38 5.31 -2.52 -0.41
N SER A 39 5.40 -2.18 -1.68
CA SER A 39 5.40 -3.16 -2.77
C SER A 39 6.63 -4.05 -2.78
N ARG A 40 7.78 -3.54 -2.29
CA ARG A 40 9.08 -4.23 -2.28
C ARG A 40 9.32 -5.08 -1.04
N PHE A 41 8.74 -4.71 0.10
CA PHE A 41 8.95 -5.35 1.39
C PHE A 41 8.56 -6.84 1.42
N PRO A 42 7.40 -7.30 0.88
CA PRO A 42 7.04 -8.71 0.93
C PRO A 42 7.73 -9.53 -0.17
N LYS A 43 7.89 -10.83 0.12
CA LYS A 43 8.09 -11.83 -0.94
C LYS A 43 6.74 -12.11 -1.59
N LEU A 44 6.57 -11.70 -2.84
CA LEU A 44 5.34 -11.93 -3.58
C LEU A 44 5.31 -13.34 -4.17
N PRO A 45 4.15 -14.04 -4.18
CA PRO A 45 4.00 -15.33 -4.85
C PRO A 45 3.89 -15.11 -6.38
N ASN A 46 4.33 -16.09 -7.17
CA ASN A 46 4.16 -16.02 -8.63
C ASN A 46 2.72 -16.32 -9.10
N ARG A 47 1.86 -16.87 -8.24
CA ARG A 47 0.46 -17.21 -8.51
C ARG A 47 -0.37 -16.91 -7.27
N GLY A 48 -1.68 -16.78 -7.48
CA GLY A 48 -2.63 -16.50 -6.39
C GLY A 48 -3.21 -15.12 -6.50
N LEU A 49 -3.78 -14.63 -5.41
CA LEU A 49 -4.50 -13.36 -5.34
C LEU A 49 -3.83 -12.42 -4.34
N ILE A 50 -3.45 -11.25 -4.84
CA ILE A 50 -2.96 -10.12 -4.06
C ILE A 50 -4.04 -9.04 -4.09
N VAL A 51 -4.37 -8.48 -2.95
CA VAL A 51 -5.29 -7.33 -2.84
C VAL A 51 -4.52 -6.13 -2.30
N ASP A 52 -4.65 -5.00 -2.99
CA ASP A 52 -4.12 -3.70 -2.56
C ASP A 52 -5.29 -2.90 -1.96
N LEU A 53 -5.32 -2.79 -0.62
CA LEU A 53 -6.34 -2.04 0.12
C LEU A 53 -5.95 -0.57 0.25
N CYS A 54 -6.93 0.32 0.09
CA CYS A 54 -6.70 1.76 0.02
C CYS A 54 -5.74 2.09 -1.14
N ALA A 55 -6.04 1.51 -2.30
CA ALA A 55 -5.12 1.45 -3.44
C ALA A 55 -4.79 2.83 -4.05
N GLY A 56 -5.62 3.85 -3.76
CA GLY A 56 -5.46 5.17 -4.37
C GLY A 56 -5.47 5.08 -5.89
N ASN A 57 -4.50 5.69 -6.54
CA ASN A 57 -4.30 5.61 -7.99
C ASN A 57 -3.59 4.32 -8.46
N GLY A 58 -3.54 3.28 -7.62
CA GLY A 58 -3.04 1.94 -7.95
C GLY A 58 -1.52 1.78 -7.88
N ALA A 59 -0.79 2.72 -7.27
CA ALA A 59 0.67 2.72 -7.28
C ALA A 59 1.29 1.45 -6.68
N VAL A 60 0.81 0.99 -5.51
CA VAL A 60 1.34 -0.22 -4.84
C VAL A 60 1.14 -1.44 -5.71
N GLY A 61 -0.07 -1.64 -6.26
CA GLY A 61 -0.38 -2.74 -7.16
C GLY A 61 0.45 -2.71 -8.45
N LEU A 62 0.63 -1.53 -9.06
CA LEU A 62 1.46 -1.35 -10.25
C LEU A 62 2.94 -1.68 -9.97
N PHE A 63 3.53 -1.21 -8.87
CA PHE A 63 4.88 -1.60 -8.47
C PHE A 63 4.98 -3.10 -8.18
N ALA A 64 4.00 -3.68 -7.49
CA ALA A 64 3.97 -5.11 -7.21
C ALA A 64 3.89 -5.94 -8.50
N SER A 65 3.17 -5.47 -9.52
CA SER A 65 2.99 -6.16 -10.81
C SER A 65 4.29 -6.46 -11.55
N THR A 66 5.35 -5.68 -11.33
CA THR A 66 6.67 -5.91 -11.94
C THR A 66 7.40 -7.11 -11.34
N ARG A 67 6.96 -7.62 -10.17
CA ARG A 67 7.63 -8.64 -9.38
C ARG A 67 6.84 -9.94 -9.24
N THR A 68 5.64 -10.02 -9.80
CA THR A 68 4.77 -11.18 -9.71
C THR A 68 3.91 -11.36 -10.95
N LYS A 69 3.49 -12.59 -11.19
CA LYS A 69 2.45 -12.94 -12.19
C LYS A 69 1.11 -13.26 -11.52
N ALA A 70 0.98 -13.07 -10.21
CA ALA A 70 -0.28 -13.26 -9.49
C ALA A 70 -1.33 -12.24 -9.97
N THR A 71 -2.60 -12.57 -9.74
CA THR A 71 -3.70 -11.62 -9.93
C THR A 71 -3.63 -10.54 -8.84
N ILE A 72 -3.78 -9.29 -9.23
CA ILE A 72 -3.78 -8.13 -8.31
C ILE A 72 -5.12 -7.43 -8.43
N VAL A 73 -5.76 -7.15 -7.29
CA VAL A 73 -7.01 -6.39 -7.24
C VAL A 73 -6.83 -5.21 -6.29
N GLY A 74 -6.93 -4.00 -6.81
CA GLY A 74 -6.97 -2.78 -5.98
C GLY A 74 -8.39 -2.52 -5.47
N VAL A 75 -8.50 -2.03 -4.24
CA VAL A 75 -9.77 -1.61 -3.63
C VAL A 75 -9.63 -0.16 -3.17
N GLU A 76 -10.43 0.70 -3.73
CA GLU A 76 -10.39 2.14 -3.47
C GLU A 76 -11.83 2.68 -3.38
N ILE A 77 -12.10 3.51 -2.37
CA ILE A 77 -13.41 4.10 -2.15
C ILE A 77 -13.68 5.32 -3.02
N GLN A 78 -12.63 6.03 -3.43
CA GLN A 78 -12.73 7.24 -4.24
C GLN A 78 -12.79 6.89 -5.72
N GLU A 79 -13.94 7.09 -6.36
CA GLU A 79 -14.17 6.79 -7.79
C GLU A 79 -13.10 7.43 -8.70
N ARG A 80 -12.70 8.69 -8.42
CA ARG A 80 -11.69 9.40 -9.21
C ARG A 80 -10.34 8.70 -9.18
N LEU A 81 -9.90 8.24 -8.02
CA LEU A 81 -8.62 7.52 -7.88
C LEU A 81 -8.69 6.13 -8.48
N ALA A 82 -9.80 5.41 -8.27
CA ALA A 82 -10.03 4.09 -8.86
C ALA A 82 -10.05 4.15 -10.40
N ASP A 83 -10.68 5.16 -11.00
CA ASP A 83 -10.67 5.40 -12.45
C ASP A 83 -9.24 5.67 -12.98
N MET A 84 -8.44 6.50 -12.28
CA MET A 84 -7.04 6.74 -12.66
C MET A 84 -6.22 5.45 -12.59
N ALA A 85 -6.45 4.61 -11.57
CA ALA A 85 -5.80 3.32 -11.42
C ALA A 85 -6.19 2.36 -12.56
N GLU A 86 -7.48 2.23 -12.88
CA GLU A 86 -7.96 1.37 -13.96
C GLU A 86 -7.37 1.76 -15.32
N ARG A 87 -7.35 3.06 -15.64
CA ARG A 87 -6.70 3.56 -16.86
C ARG A 87 -5.18 3.34 -16.85
N SER A 88 -4.53 3.42 -15.68
CA SER A 88 -3.11 3.09 -15.55
C SER A 88 -2.85 1.60 -15.78
N ILE A 89 -3.74 0.71 -15.33
CA ILE A 89 -3.69 -0.73 -15.61
C ILE A 89 -3.78 -1.00 -17.11
N GLN A 90 -4.73 -0.37 -17.80
CA GLN A 90 -4.91 -0.48 -19.24
C GLN A 90 -3.70 0.06 -20.02
N LEU A 91 -3.15 1.22 -19.60
CA LEU A 91 -1.96 1.85 -20.18
C LEU A 91 -0.73 0.93 -20.17
N ASN A 92 -0.64 0.06 -19.16
CA ASN A 92 0.45 -0.91 -19.00
C ASN A 92 0.14 -2.30 -19.56
N GLY A 93 -1.03 -2.52 -20.17
CA GLY A 93 -1.43 -3.82 -20.71
C GLY A 93 -1.59 -4.89 -19.64
N LEU A 94 -2.04 -4.51 -18.43
CA LEU A 94 -2.14 -5.40 -17.27
C LEU A 94 -3.57 -5.89 -17.00
N SER A 95 -4.56 -5.53 -17.83
CA SER A 95 -6.00 -5.80 -17.59
C SER A 95 -6.37 -7.28 -17.52
N ASP A 96 -5.52 -8.18 -18.01
CA ASP A 96 -5.69 -9.64 -17.92
C ASP A 96 -5.44 -10.17 -16.49
N ARG A 97 -4.73 -9.44 -15.65
CA ARG A 97 -4.32 -9.89 -14.31
C ARG A 97 -4.38 -8.82 -13.22
N MET A 98 -4.75 -7.60 -13.56
CA MET A 98 -4.92 -6.51 -12.60
C MET A 98 -6.23 -5.76 -12.87
N SER A 99 -6.98 -5.44 -11.81
CA SER A 99 -8.25 -4.72 -11.88
C SER A 99 -8.49 -3.90 -10.63
N MET A 100 -9.49 -3.00 -10.68
CA MET A 100 -9.93 -2.20 -9.54
C MET A 100 -11.34 -2.56 -9.11
N ILE A 101 -11.60 -2.45 -7.82
CA ILE A 101 -12.93 -2.46 -7.20
C ILE A 101 -13.11 -1.09 -6.56
N THR A 102 -14.12 -0.35 -7.00
CA THR A 102 -14.52 0.92 -6.37
C THR A 102 -15.55 0.61 -5.30
N ASP A 103 -15.10 0.47 -4.06
CA ASP A 103 -15.97 0.12 -2.92
C ASP A 103 -15.26 0.42 -1.58
N ASP A 104 -16.04 0.46 -0.50
CA ASP A 104 -15.50 0.47 0.87
C ASP A 104 -14.83 -0.88 1.18
N LEU A 105 -13.61 -0.85 1.70
CA LEU A 105 -12.89 -2.07 2.06
C LEU A 105 -13.68 -3.01 3.00
N LYS A 106 -14.61 -2.48 3.80
CA LYS A 106 -15.52 -3.27 4.65
C LYS A 106 -16.34 -4.29 3.85
N ASN A 107 -16.60 -4.00 2.59
CA ASN A 107 -17.36 -4.87 1.68
C ASN A 107 -16.49 -5.95 1.01
N LEU A 108 -15.16 -5.93 1.21
CA LEU A 108 -14.25 -6.92 0.61
C LEU A 108 -14.68 -8.37 0.83
N PRO A 109 -15.20 -8.79 2.02
CA PRO A 109 -15.69 -10.16 2.21
C PRO A 109 -16.82 -10.57 1.26
N HIS A 110 -17.60 -9.64 0.72
CA HIS A 110 -18.63 -9.93 -0.27
C HIS A 110 -18.03 -10.18 -1.66
N HIS A 111 -16.95 -9.46 -2.01
CA HIS A 111 -16.22 -9.67 -3.27
C HIS A 111 -15.39 -10.96 -3.25
N PHE A 112 -14.86 -11.33 -2.08
CA PHE A 112 -14.01 -12.50 -1.90
C PHE A 112 -14.51 -13.42 -0.77
N PRO A 113 -15.66 -14.08 -0.94
CA PRO A 113 -16.18 -14.98 0.09
C PRO A 113 -15.26 -16.18 0.28
N GLY A 114 -15.06 -16.59 1.52
CA GLY A 114 -14.41 -17.85 1.87
C GLY A 114 -12.87 -17.82 1.89
N SER A 115 -12.26 -16.73 2.36
CA SER A 115 -10.81 -16.69 2.65
C SER A 115 -9.94 -17.09 1.45
N LYS A 116 -9.97 -16.30 0.38
CA LYS A 116 -9.30 -16.62 -0.90
C LYS A 116 -8.00 -15.86 -1.15
N ILE A 117 -7.71 -14.83 -0.35
CA ILE A 117 -6.61 -13.90 -0.60
C ILE A 117 -5.31 -14.45 -0.02
N ASP A 118 -4.23 -14.42 -0.79
CA ASP A 118 -2.91 -14.86 -0.35
C ASP A 118 -2.16 -13.73 0.35
N ILE A 119 -2.26 -12.51 -0.20
CA ILE A 119 -1.59 -11.31 0.33
C ILE A 119 -2.54 -10.12 0.27
N ILE A 120 -2.57 -9.36 1.35
CA ILE A 120 -3.12 -8.01 1.39
C ILE A 120 -1.96 -7.03 1.58
N LEU A 121 -1.83 -6.06 0.68
CA LEU A 121 -1.00 -4.88 0.81
C LEU A 121 -1.90 -3.73 1.26
N CYS A 122 -1.45 -2.88 2.17
CA CYS A 122 -2.24 -1.77 2.65
C CYS A 122 -1.38 -0.55 2.97
N ASN A 123 -1.64 0.54 2.25
CA ASN A 123 -1.10 1.87 2.55
C ASN A 123 -2.26 2.76 3.01
N PRO A 124 -2.71 2.63 4.27
CA PRO A 124 -3.90 3.33 4.74
C PRO A 124 -3.63 4.82 4.97
N PRO A 125 -4.66 5.66 5.09
CA PRO A 125 -4.49 7.02 5.59
C PRO A 125 -3.92 7.00 7.02
N TYR A 126 -2.87 7.81 7.29
CA TYR A 126 -2.04 7.67 8.49
C TYR A 126 -2.50 8.47 9.70
N PHE A 127 -3.32 9.49 9.51
CA PHE A 127 -3.61 10.47 10.55
C PHE A 127 -4.95 10.20 11.22
N LYS A 128 -4.95 10.21 12.56
CA LYS A 128 -6.20 10.34 13.32
C LYS A 128 -6.83 11.70 12.97
N VAL A 129 -8.14 11.74 12.91
CA VAL A 129 -8.86 13.01 12.84
C VAL A 129 -8.74 13.68 14.19
N ASP A 130 -7.86 14.66 14.32
CA ASP A 130 -7.88 15.58 15.44
C ASP A 130 -8.89 16.69 15.12
N GLU A 131 -9.68 17.10 16.11
CA GLU A 131 -10.68 18.19 16.00
C GLU A 131 -10.10 19.53 15.54
N HIS A 132 -8.76 19.64 15.48
CA HIS A 132 -8.00 20.81 15.06
C HIS A 132 -7.30 20.67 13.71
N SER A 133 -7.58 19.60 12.93
CA SER A 133 -6.98 19.47 11.59
C SER A 133 -7.49 20.60 10.68
N ASN A 134 -6.54 21.27 10.03
CA ASN A 134 -6.82 22.40 9.13
C ASN A 134 -7.80 22.00 8.02
N LEU A 135 -9.03 22.45 8.11
CA LEU A 135 -10.13 22.23 7.15
C LEU A 135 -9.92 22.91 5.78
N ASN A 136 -8.75 23.51 5.55
CA ASN A 136 -8.43 24.24 4.32
C ASN A 136 -7.84 23.34 3.21
N GLU A 137 -7.67 22.03 3.44
CA GLU A 137 -7.25 21.08 2.40
C GLU A 137 -8.48 20.55 1.63
N SER A 138 -8.28 20.20 0.35
CA SER A 138 -9.37 19.65 -0.44
C SER A 138 -9.92 18.37 0.21
N PRO A 139 -11.24 18.06 0.08
CA PRO A 139 -11.83 16.84 0.65
C PRO A 139 -11.10 15.56 0.27
N HIS A 140 -10.48 15.50 -0.92
CA HIS A 140 -9.69 14.35 -1.39
C HIS A 140 -8.40 14.15 -0.60
N TYR A 141 -7.71 15.23 -0.22
CA TYR A 141 -6.51 15.15 0.62
C TYR A 141 -6.86 14.79 2.06
N LEU A 142 -7.96 15.30 2.59
CA LEU A 142 -8.45 14.93 3.91
C LEU A 142 -8.80 13.43 3.98
N LEU A 143 -9.53 12.90 3.00
CA LEU A 143 -9.87 11.47 2.94
C LEU A 143 -8.63 10.57 2.79
N ALA A 144 -7.63 11.02 2.04
CA ALA A 144 -6.40 10.26 1.84
C ALA A 144 -5.43 10.31 3.04
N ARG A 145 -5.54 11.30 3.92
CA ARG A 145 -4.63 11.49 5.07
C ARG A 145 -5.22 11.09 6.41
N HIS A 146 -6.55 11.17 6.55
CA HIS A 146 -7.21 10.97 7.84
C HIS A 146 -7.94 9.62 7.90
N GLU A 147 -7.90 8.97 9.05
CA GLU A 147 -8.68 7.77 9.36
C GLU A 147 -10.20 8.06 9.45
N ILE A 148 -10.73 8.97 8.59
CA ILE A 148 -12.15 9.33 8.63
C ILE A 148 -13.02 8.15 8.18
N THR A 149 -12.58 7.42 7.16
CA THR A 149 -13.34 6.32 6.55
C THR A 149 -12.78 4.94 6.88
N THR A 150 -11.51 4.86 7.29
CA THR A 150 -10.79 3.60 7.50
C THR A 150 -9.91 3.68 8.75
N ASN A 151 -9.99 2.67 9.60
CA ASN A 151 -9.14 2.53 10.78
C ASN A 151 -8.49 1.15 10.86
N LEU A 152 -7.51 0.99 11.76
CA LEU A 152 -6.75 -0.25 11.94
C LEU A 152 -7.63 -1.47 12.23
N ASP A 153 -8.71 -1.29 13.01
CA ASP A 153 -9.64 -2.38 13.33
C ASP A 153 -10.33 -2.92 12.08
N GLN A 154 -10.80 -2.03 11.21
CA GLN A 154 -11.46 -2.40 9.96
C GLN A 154 -10.51 -3.14 9.03
N ILE A 155 -9.26 -2.64 8.86
CA ILE A 155 -8.25 -3.29 8.02
C ILE A 155 -7.94 -4.70 8.55
N CYS A 156 -7.66 -4.83 9.85
CA CYS A 156 -7.34 -6.11 10.46
C CYS A 156 -8.53 -7.08 10.44
N GLN A 157 -9.77 -6.60 10.64
CA GLN A 157 -10.98 -7.40 10.56
C GLN A 157 -11.21 -7.94 9.14
N VAL A 158 -11.06 -7.10 8.13
CA VAL A 158 -11.20 -7.48 6.73
C VAL A 158 -10.11 -8.49 6.34
N ALA A 159 -8.86 -8.23 6.73
CA ALA A 159 -7.75 -9.15 6.50
C ALA A 159 -8.01 -10.52 7.14
N GLN A 160 -8.47 -10.54 8.40
CA GLN A 160 -8.81 -11.79 9.09
C GLN A 160 -9.90 -12.58 8.37
N ARG A 161 -10.93 -11.91 7.82
CA ARG A 161 -12.05 -12.57 7.15
C ARG A 161 -11.71 -13.08 5.76
N THR A 162 -10.81 -12.41 5.03
CA THR A 162 -10.60 -12.65 3.59
C THR A 162 -9.28 -13.34 3.25
N LEU A 163 -8.24 -13.20 4.09
CA LEU A 163 -7.00 -13.94 3.92
C LEU A 163 -7.21 -15.45 4.11
N LYS A 164 -6.51 -16.25 3.34
CA LYS A 164 -6.33 -17.68 3.62
C LYS A 164 -5.64 -17.88 4.97
N SER A 165 -5.76 -19.06 5.56
CA SER A 165 -4.86 -19.46 6.64
C SER A 165 -3.40 -19.38 6.15
N ASN A 166 -2.51 -18.81 6.93
CA ASN A 166 -1.14 -18.42 6.55
C ASN A 166 -1.05 -17.33 5.46
N GLY A 167 -2.16 -16.74 5.04
CA GLY A 167 -2.15 -15.52 4.22
C GLY A 167 -1.55 -14.35 5.01
N ARG A 168 -1.07 -13.35 4.29
CA ARG A 168 -0.27 -12.27 4.88
C ARG A 168 -0.91 -10.90 4.68
N LEU A 169 -0.96 -10.12 5.76
CA LEU A 169 -1.20 -8.68 5.73
C LEU A 169 0.14 -7.96 5.79
N ILE A 170 0.40 -7.11 4.80
CA ILE A 170 1.56 -6.23 4.79
C ILE A 170 1.08 -4.79 4.78
N MET A 171 1.61 -3.98 5.69
CA MET A 171 1.17 -2.60 5.85
C MET A 171 2.37 -1.68 6.00
N VAL A 172 2.28 -0.50 5.42
CA VAL A 172 3.13 0.64 5.77
C VAL A 172 2.35 1.58 6.67
N HIS A 173 2.98 2.15 7.67
CA HIS A 173 2.34 3.07 8.61
C HIS A 173 3.36 3.98 9.30
N ARG A 174 2.88 4.92 10.12
CA ARG A 174 3.74 5.76 10.96
C ARG A 174 4.20 4.98 12.21
N PRO A 175 5.46 5.17 12.66
CA PRO A 175 6.01 4.51 13.84
C PRO A 175 5.31 4.84 15.16
N ASP A 176 4.72 6.03 15.29
CA ASP A 176 3.94 6.44 16.47
C ASP A 176 2.69 5.58 16.72
N ARG A 177 2.22 4.87 15.68
CA ARG A 177 1.10 3.93 15.77
C ARG A 177 1.54 2.47 16.03
N PHE A 178 2.83 2.25 16.28
CA PHE A 178 3.39 0.88 16.37
C PHE A 178 2.68 0.00 17.40
N LEU A 179 2.45 0.50 18.61
CA LEU A 179 1.78 -0.27 19.65
C LEU A 179 0.33 -0.57 19.29
N ASP A 180 -0.41 0.43 18.80
CA ASP A 180 -1.79 0.25 18.33
C ASP A 180 -1.90 -0.84 17.26
N ILE A 181 -0.94 -0.81 16.29
CA ILE A 181 -0.89 -1.79 15.20
C ILE A 181 -0.66 -3.20 15.73
N ILE A 182 0.32 -3.39 16.62
CA ILE A 182 0.64 -4.70 17.21
C ILE A 182 -0.56 -5.25 18.00
N GLU A 183 -1.19 -4.42 18.83
CA GLU A 183 -2.33 -4.83 19.66
C GLU A 183 -3.53 -5.19 18.78
N THR A 184 -3.82 -4.37 17.75
CA THR A 184 -4.93 -4.64 16.83
C THR A 184 -4.68 -5.92 16.03
N MET A 185 -3.51 -6.09 15.44
CA MET A 185 -3.17 -7.32 14.71
C MET A 185 -3.34 -8.57 15.57
N LYS A 186 -2.84 -8.55 16.81
CA LYS A 186 -2.99 -9.68 17.76
C LYS A 186 -4.46 -9.98 18.08
N ARG A 187 -5.30 -8.97 18.26
CA ARG A 187 -6.74 -9.11 18.54
C ARG A 187 -7.48 -9.79 17.38
N PHE A 188 -7.05 -9.58 16.13
CA PHE A 188 -7.62 -10.20 14.95
C PHE A 188 -6.88 -11.46 14.43
N ASN A 189 -6.10 -12.14 15.30
CA ASN A 189 -5.34 -13.35 14.94
C ASN A 189 -4.39 -13.18 13.75
N LEU A 190 -3.84 -11.97 13.61
CA LEU A 190 -2.77 -11.65 12.67
C LEU A 190 -1.46 -11.61 13.46
N ALA A 191 -0.59 -12.59 13.28
CA ALA A 191 0.67 -12.68 14.02
C ALA A 191 1.77 -11.86 13.32
N PRO A 192 2.28 -10.75 13.91
CA PRO A 192 3.40 -10.01 13.34
C PRO A 192 4.64 -10.89 13.20
N LYS A 193 5.29 -10.84 12.02
CA LYS A 193 6.45 -11.69 11.70
C LYS A 193 7.68 -10.92 11.26
N ARG A 194 7.49 -9.78 10.61
CA ARG A 194 8.60 -8.94 10.17
C ARG A 194 8.25 -7.48 10.36
N ILE A 195 9.20 -6.72 10.86
CA ILE A 195 9.10 -5.28 11.06
C ILE A 195 10.38 -4.65 10.53
N GLN A 196 10.24 -3.53 9.83
CA GLN A 196 11.34 -2.68 9.41
C GLN A 196 10.97 -1.23 9.66
N PHE A 197 11.82 -0.54 10.42
CA PHE A 197 11.72 0.92 10.58
C PHE A 197 12.50 1.60 9.47
N VAL A 198 11.89 2.63 8.89
CA VAL A 198 12.48 3.43 7.82
C VAL A 198 12.75 4.82 8.34
N TYR A 199 13.93 5.31 8.06
CA TYR A 199 14.47 6.58 8.55
C TYR A 199 14.74 7.51 7.38
N PRO A 200 14.38 8.82 7.46
CA PRO A 200 14.70 9.75 6.39
C PRO A 200 16.19 9.94 6.19
N LYS A 201 16.97 9.90 7.29
CA LYS A 201 18.45 9.98 7.34
C LYS A 201 18.97 9.33 8.61
N VAL A 202 20.27 9.04 8.65
CA VAL A 202 21.01 8.76 9.90
C VAL A 202 20.79 9.93 10.88
N HIS A 203 20.67 9.69 12.16
CA HIS A 203 20.41 10.68 13.21
C HIS A 203 19.03 11.39 13.17
N LYS A 204 18.09 10.88 12.38
CA LYS A 204 16.68 11.29 12.43
C LYS A 204 15.83 10.15 12.97
N ASP A 205 14.69 10.49 13.57
CA ASP A 205 13.73 9.48 14.00
C ASP A 205 13.11 8.77 12.80
N ALA A 206 12.71 7.50 13.00
CA ALA A 206 11.96 6.77 12.00
C ALA A 206 10.66 7.52 11.69
N ASN A 207 10.36 7.67 10.42
CA ASN A 207 9.12 8.30 9.96
C ASN A 207 8.15 7.32 9.31
N MET A 208 8.58 6.06 9.11
CA MET A 208 7.80 5.03 8.45
C MET A 208 8.09 3.67 9.09
N LEU A 209 7.07 2.82 9.11
CA LEU A 209 7.10 1.45 9.60
C LEU A 209 6.52 0.52 8.54
N LEU A 210 7.27 -0.51 8.17
CA LEU A 210 6.80 -1.63 7.36
C LEU A 210 6.56 -2.83 8.27
N ILE A 211 5.40 -3.45 8.18
CA ILE A 211 5.04 -4.61 9.00
C ILE A 211 4.37 -5.70 8.17
N GLU A 212 4.76 -6.94 8.40
CA GLU A 212 4.14 -8.14 7.85
C GLU A 212 3.59 -9.01 8.98
N ALA A 213 2.32 -9.36 8.90
CA ALA A 213 1.66 -10.27 9.81
C ALA A 213 1.05 -11.45 9.04
N ILE A 214 0.98 -12.61 9.68
CA ILE A 214 0.44 -13.86 9.11
C ILE A 214 -0.86 -14.21 9.84
N LYS A 215 -1.93 -14.44 9.07
CA LYS A 215 -3.20 -14.94 9.61
C LYS A 215 -3.01 -16.34 10.19
N ASP A 216 -3.53 -16.56 11.39
CA ASP A 216 -3.43 -17.80 12.15
C ASP A 216 -1.98 -18.28 12.39
N GLY A 217 -1.00 -17.37 12.26
CA GLY A 217 0.42 -17.66 12.49
C GLY A 217 0.74 -17.88 13.97
N SER A 218 1.85 -18.60 14.26
CA SER A 218 2.40 -18.69 15.61
C SER A 218 2.69 -17.29 16.17
N ARG A 219 2.55 -17.10 17.48
CA ARG A 219 2.87 -15.83 18.15
C ARG A 219 4.38 -15.56 18.22
N ASP A 220 5.20 -16.58 18.03
CA ASP A 220 6.66 -16.49 18.12
C ASP A 220 7.30 -16.16 16.76
N GLY A 221 8.58 -15.81 16.79
CA GLY A 221 9.42 -15.67 15.59
C GLY A 221 9.29 -14.30 14.89
N LEU A 222 8.88 -13.25 15.61
CA LEU A 222 8.96 -11.87 15.11
C LEU A 222 10.42 -11.49 14.84
N LYS A 223 10.69 -10.95 13.67
CA LYS A 223 12.01 -10.42 13.25
C LYS A 223 11.92 -8.90 13.07
N ILE A 224 12.78 -8.20 13.78
CA ILE A 224 13.06 -6.78 13.51
C ILE A 224 14.21 -6.75 12.50
N LEU A 225 13.95 -6.22 11.33
CA LEU A 225 14.94 -6.12 10.26
C LEU A 225 15.87 -4.92 10.52
N PRO A 226 17.06 -4.90 9.90
CA PRO A 226 17.92 -3.71 9.95
C PRO A 226 17.16 -2.45 9.52
N PRO A 227 17.50 -1.28 10.10
CA PRO A 227 16.91 -0.03 9.71
C PRO A 227 17.19 0.27 8.24
N LEU A 228 16.18 0.86 7.55
CA LEU A 228 16.33 1.33 6.18
C LEU A 228 16.47 2.86 6.19
N PHE A 229 17.56 3.39 5.64
CA PHE A 229 17.78 4.82 5.51
C PHE A 229 17.48 5.27 4.08
N ILE A 230 16.68 6.34 3.94
CA ILE A 230 16.26 6.83 2.62
C ILE A 230 17.37 7.65 1.97
N HIS A 231 17.97 8.58 2.72
CA HIS A 231 18.93 9.53 2.19
C HIS A 231 20.26 9.47 2.96
N GLU A 232 21.33 9.75 2.24
CA GLU A 232 22.63 10.09 2.77
C GLU A 232 22.62 11.50 3.39
N GLU A 233 23.72 11.87 4.06
CA GLU A 233 23.84 13.20 4.69
C GLU A 233 23.71 14.35 3.68
N ASP A 234 24.19 14.17 2.45
CA ASP A 234 24.11 15.16 1.36
C ASP A 234 22.71 15.28 0.73
N GLY A 235 21.77 14.40 1.11
CA GLY A 235 20.40 14.35 0.59
C GLY A 235 20.19 13.47 -0.63
N SER A 236 21.24 12.83 -1.18
CA SER A 236 21.09 11.79 -2.20
C SER A 236 20.42 10.55 -1.62
N TYR A 237 19.86 9.68 -2.47
CA TYR A 237 19.37 8.37 -2.03
C TYR A 237 20.52 7.47 -1.62
N THR A 238 20.31 6.67 -0.55
CA THR A 238 21.27 5.62 -0.19
C THR A 238 21.40 4.59 -1.30
N PRO A 239 22.52 3.84 -1.41
CA PRO A 239 22.67 2.77 -2.40
C PRO A 239 21.52 1.76 -2.37
N GLU A 240 21.03 1.40 -1.17
CA GLU A 240 19.90 0.47 -1.00
C GLU A 240 18.61 1.02 -1.61
N ILE A 241 18.30 2.28 -1.38
CA ILE A 241 17.13 2.95 -1.97
C ILE A 241 17.30 3.14 -3.48
N HIS A 242 18.52 3.46 -3.93
CA HIS A 242 18.81 3.57 -5.36
C HIS A 242 18.57 2.22 -6.07
N GLU A 243 19.02 1.11 -5.48
CA GLU A 243 18.75 -0.23 -6.00
C GLU A 243 17.24 -0.56 -6.01
N ILE A 244 16.51 -0.17 -4.95
CA ILE A 244 15.05 -0.36 -4.88
C ILE A 244 14.34 0.39 -6.01
N PHE A 245 14.79 1.59 -6.36
CA PHE A 245 14.14 2.44 -7.34
C PHE A 245 14.56 2.15 -8.77
N TYR A 246 15.84 1.93 -9.00
CA TYR A 246 16.43 1.90 -10.34
C TYR A 246 16.96 0.51 -10.74
N GLY A 247 17.09 -0.42 -9.80
CA GLY A 247 17.74 -1.70 -10.03
C GLY A 247 19.27 -1.54 -10.14
N ASN A 248 19.97 -2.65 -10.31
CA ASN A 248 21.38 -2.67 -10.66
C ASN A 248 21.57 -2.59 -12.17
#